data_3f2c7181df5766c989dedf6d9c68bc13
#
_entry.id   3f2c7181df5766c989dedf6d9c68bc13
#
_cell.length_a   1.000
_cell.length_b   1.000
_cell.length_c   1.000
_cell.angle_alpha   90.00
_cell.angle_beta   90.00
_cell.angle_gamma   90.00
#
_symmetry.space_group_name_H-M   'P 1'
#
loop_
_entity.id
_entity.type
_entity.pdbx_description
1 polymer ?
#
loop_
_entity_poly.entity_id
_entity_poly.type
_entity_poly.pdbx_seq_one_letter_code
_entity_poly.pdbx_strand_id
1 'polypeptide(L)'
;MPVLHIPEQLRAYCGGAGFIELEGETVSELLAALAVRFPELGSRVLDASGALAPHLVLIQNDVVLRPGDVAKARLAAGDGLRLFTAVSGG
;
A
#
# COMPACT_ATOMS: atom_id res chain seq x y z
N MET A 1 -4.07 -7.42 -12.80
CA MET A 1 -3.35 -6.40 -12.00
C MET A 1 -3.71 -6.56 -10.53
N PRO A 2 -2.73 -6.49 -9.63
CA PRO A 2 -3.05 -6.49 -8.21
C PRO A 2 -3.95 -5.31 -7.83
N VAL A 3 -4.73 -5.49 -6.78
CA VAL A 3 -5.66 -4.47 -6.29
C VAL A 3 -5.24 -4.06 -4.89
N LEU A 4 -5.11 -2.77 -4.66
CA LEU A 4 -4.80 -2.22 -3.34
C LEU A 4 -6.06 -1.56 -2.78
N HIS A 5 -6.52 -2.04 -1.63
CA HIS A 5 -7.64 -1.44 -0.91
C HIS A 5 -7.13 -0.32 -0.02
N ILE A 6 -7.79 0.82 -0.11
CA ILE A 6 -7.38 2.05 0.58
C ILE A 6 -8.29 2.28 1.78
N PRO A 7 -7.73 2.51 2.98
CA PRO A 7 -8.55 2.80 4.15
C PRO A 7 -9.27 4.15 3.99
N GLU A 8 -10.39 4.28 4.64
CA GLU A 8 -11.26 5.44 4.49
C GLU A 8 -10.52 6.77 4.71
N GLN A 9 -9.63 6.80 5.69
CA GLN A 9 -8.90 8.02 6.04
C GLN A 9 -7.99 8.53 4.93
N LEU A 10 -7.62 7.66 4.00
CA LEU A 10 -6.69 8.02 2.93
C LEU A 10 -7.37 8.18 1.56
N ARG A 11 -8.65 7.89 1.47
CA ARG A 11 -9.36 7.94 0.17
C ARG A 11 -9.42 9.33 -0.44
N ALA A 12 -9.41 10.36 0.39
CA ALA A 12 -9.41 11.74 -0.11
C ALA A 12 -8.19 12.06 -0.97
N TYR A 13 -7.11 11.33 -0.80
CA TYR A 13 -5.87 11.56 -1.56
C TYR A 13 -5.81 10.77 -2.86
N CYS A 14 -6.84 9.99 -3.16
CA CYS A 14 -6.95 9.25 -4.41
C CYS A 14 -8.35 9.35 -5.01
N GLY A 15 -8.95 10.53 -4.91
CA GLY A 15 -10.25 10.79 -5.53
C GLY A 15 -11.43 10.06 -4.93
N GLY A 16 -11.31 9.60 -3.68
CA GLY A 16 -12.38 8.88 -2.99
C GLY A 16 -12.42 7.40 -3.28
N ALA A 17 -11.46 6.86 -4.02
CA ALA A 17 -11.47 5.45 -4.39
C ALA A 17 -11.22 4.54 -3.19
N GLY A 18 -12.03 3.48 -3.06
CA GLY A 18 -11.85 2.49 -2.02
C GLY A 18 -10.81 1.44 -2.38
N PHE A 19 -10.51 1.29 -3.66
CA PHE A 19 -9.46 0.39 -4.13
C PHE A 19 -8.87 0.94 -5.43
N ILE A 20 -7.64 0.54 -5.72
CA ILE A 20 -6.91 0.99 -6.91
C ILE A 20 -6.22 -0.23 -7.51
N GLU A 21 -6.35 -0.40 -8.83
CA GLU A 21 -5.58 -1.40 -9.54
C GLU A 21 -4.24 -0.79 -9.95
N LEU A 22 -3.17 -1.49 -9.63
CA LEU A 22 -1.82 -1.00 -9.89
C LEU A 22 -0.95 -2.11 -10.47
N GLU A 23 -0.02 -1.74 -11.35
CA GLU A 23 0.94 -2.66 -11.89
C GLU A 23 2.10 -2.86 -10.92
N GLY A 24 2.67 -4.06 -10.92
CA GLY A 24 3.85 -4.37 -10.16
C GLY A 24 4.01 -5.86 -9.98
N GLU A 25 5.23 -6.33 -10.08
CA GLU A 25 5.56 -7.73 -9.81
C GLU A 25 6.02 -7.92 -8.37
N THR A 26 6.25 -6.82 -7.68
CA THR A 26 6.59 -6.81 -6.26
C THR A 26 5.80 -5.73 -5.57
N VAL A 27 5.67 -5.84 -4.25
CA VAL A 27 5.01 -4.82 -3.45
C VAL A 27 5.72 -3.47 -3.61
N SER A 28 7.04 -3.50 -3.66
CA SER A 28 7.84 -2.29 -3.83
C SER A 28 7.49 -1.57 -5.14
N GLU A 29 7.36 -2.32 -6.22
CA GLU A 29 6.98 -1.74 -7.51
C GLU A 29 5.56 -1.19 -7.49
N LEU A 30 4.65 -1.89 -6.84
CA LEU A 30 3.27 -1.45 -6.73
C LEU A 30 3.19 -0.13 -5.95
N LEU A 31 3.93 -0.02 -4.85
CA LEU A 31 3.96 1.21 -4.05
C LEU A 31 4.58 2.37 -4.83
N ALA A 32 5.61 2.09 -5.63
CA ALA A 32 6.19 3.11 -6.50
C ALA A 32 5.19 3.60 -7.54
N ALA A 33 4.44 2.68 -8.14
CA ALA A 33 3.39 3.02 -9.09
C ALA A 33 2.28 3.87 -8.44
N LEU A 34 1.94 3.54 -7.20
CA LEU A 34 0.98 4.32 -6.42
C LEU A 34 1.43 5.77 -6.27
N ALA A 35 2.70 5.96 -5.91
CA ALA A 35 3.24 7.29 -5.68
C ALA A 35 3.31 8.13 -6.97
N VAL A 36 3.55 7.48 -8.10
CA VAL A 36 3.55 8.18 -9.40
C VAL A 36 2.14 8.61 -9.78
N ARG A 37 1.16 7.72 -9.58
CA ARG A 37 -0.21 7.97 -9.99
C ARG A 37 -0.95 8.91 -9.03
N PHE A 38 -0.69 8.78 -7.74
CA PHE A 38 -1.31 9.62 -6.71
C PHE A 38 -0.22 10.14 -5.77
N PRO A 39 0.47 11.23 -6.15
CA PRO A 39 1.60 11.73 -5.36
C PRO A 39 1.26 12.08 -3.91
N GLU A 40 0.08 12.65 -3.66
CA GLU A 40 -0.32 12.98 -2.30
C GLU A 40 -0.56 11.74 -1.45
N LEU A 41 -1.19 10.72 -2.04
CA LEU A 41 -1.37 9.46 -1.34
C LEU A 41 -0.01 8.81 -1.08
N GLY A 42 0.87 8.82 -2.08
CA GLY A 42 2.21 8.29 -1.94
C GLY A 42 2.99 8.94 -0.80
N SER A 43 2.87 10.25 -0.64
CA SER A 43 3.57 10.95 0.42
C SER A 43 3.09 10.58 1.82
N ARG A 44 1.89 10.01 1.92
CA ARG A 44 1.32 9.58 3.20
C ARG A 44 1.52 8.09 3.45
N VAL A 45 1.67 7.31 2.40
CA VAL A 45 1.85 5.87 2.48
C VAL A 45 3.32 5.50 2.59
N LEU A 46 4.20 6.28 1.97
CA LEU A 46 5.63 6.01 1.95
C LEU A 46 6.39 7.02 2.80
N ASP A 47 7.47 6.55 3.41
CA ASP A 47 8.38 7.45 4.12
C ASP A 47 9.40 8.07 3.14
N ALA A 48 10.33 8.86 3.66
CA ALA A 48 11.31 9.56 2.85
C ALA A 48 12.24 8.62 2.08
N SER A 49 12.37 7.37 2.52
CA SER A 49 13.22 6.37 1.84
C SER A 49 12.46 5.61 0.77
N GLY A 50 11.16 5.81 0.64
CA GLY A 50 10.32 5.06 -0.28
C GLY A 50 9.77 3.77 0.29
N ALA A 51 10.01 3.50 1.56
CA ALA A 51 9.45 2.34 2.24
C ALA A 51 8.07 2.67 2.83
N LEU A 52 7.30 1.63 3.16
CA LEU A 52 5.99 1.81 3.79
C LEU A 52 6.16 2.57 5.11
N ALA A 53 5.33 3.58 5.31
CA ALA A 53 5.38 4.38 6.53
C ALA A 53 5.15 3.50 7.77
N PRO A 54 5.85 3.78 8.89
CA PRO A 54 5.82 2.88 10.06
C PRO A 54 4.47 2.75 10.74
N HIS A 55 3.57 3.70 10.55
CA HIS A 55 2.23 3.62 11.13
C HIS A 55 1.25 2.83 10.27
N LEU A 56 1.70 2.30 9.14
CA LEU A 56 0.84 1.55 8.23
C LEU A 56 1.17 0.07 8.26
N VAL A 57 0.13 -0.74 8.05
CA VAL A 57 0.23 -2.19 7.94
C VAL A 57 -0.30 -2.58 6.57
N LEU A 58 0.42 -3.46 5.90
CA LEU A 58 0.02 -3.97 4.60
C LEU A 58 -0.30 -5.46 4.72
N ILE A 59 -1.47 -5.85 4.22
CA ILE A 59 -1.92 -7.24 4.23
C ILE A 59 -2.03 -7.70 2.79
N GLN A 60 -1.38 -8.82 2.47
CA GLN A 60 -1.44 -9.43 1.15
C GLN A 60 -2.17 -10.75 1.25
N ASN A 61 -3.35 -10.84 0.61
CA ASN A 61 -4.15 -12.09 0.60
C ASN A 61 -4.29 -12.68 2.01
N ASP A 62 -4.70 -11.84 2.96
CA ASP A 62 -4.92 -12.20 4.37
C ASP A 62 -3.66 -12.47 5.19
N VAL A 63 -2.48 -12.22 4.62
CA VAL A 63 -1.22 -12.36 5.34
C VAL A 63 -0.65 -10.98 5.64
N VAL A 64 -0.41 -10.71 6.93
CA VAL A 64 0.19 -9.45 7.35
C VAL A 64 1.67 -9.46 6.97
N LEU A 65 2.10 -8.47 6.21
CA LEU A 65 3.50 -8.35 5.82
C LEU A 65 4.28 -7.61 6.91
N ARG A 66 5.38 -8.19 7.36
CA ARG A 66 6.27 -7.53 8.30
C ARG A 66 7.05 -6.44 7.58
N PRO A 67 7.49 -5.41 8.29
CA PRO A 67 8.25 -4.32 7.65
C PRO A 67 9.43 -4.79 6.80
N GLY A 68 10.16 -5.82 7.26
CA GLY A 68 11.27 -6.36 6.48
C GLY A 68 10.86 -7.15 5.25
N ASP A 69 9.61 -7.60 5.19
CA ASP A 69 9.11 -8.42 4.09
C ASP A 69 8.39 -7.59 3.03
N VAL A 70 7.97 -6.36 3.35
CA VAL A 70 7.24 -5.51 2.43
C VAL A 70 8.02 -5.30 1.13
N ALA A 71 9.29 -4.99 1.23
CA ALA A 71 10.12 -4.71 0.06
C ALA A 71 10.40 -5.96 -0.77
N LYS A 72 10.30 -7.14 -0.18
CA LYS A 72 10.65 -8.40 -0.84
C LYS A 72 9.45 -9.14 -1.39
N ALA A 73 8.24 -8.80 -0.94
CA ALA A 73 7.05 -9.56 -1.29
C ALA A 73 6.76 -9.49 -2.79
N ARG A 74 6.47 -10.65 -3.37
CA ARG A 74 6.11 -10.73 -4.78
C ARG A 74 4.60 -10.71 -4.93
N LEU A 75 4.14 -10.20 -6.07
CA LEU A 75 2.73 -10.09 -6.39
C LEU A 75 2.39 -10.95 -7.59
N ALA A 76 1.26 -11.63 -7.51
CA ALA A 76 0.64 -12.29 -8.65
C ALA A 76 -0.50 -11.42 -9.17
N ALA A 77 -0.95 -11.67 -10.41
CA ALA A 77 -1.91 -10.82 -11.10
C ALA A 77 -3.22 -10.64 -10.36
N GLY A 78 -3.68 -11.64 -9.62
CA GLY A 78 -4.95 -11.58 -8.91
C GLY A 78 -4.84 -11.20 -7.43
N ASP A 79 -3.66 -10.78 -6.98
CA ASP A 79 -3.46 -10.52 -5.57
C ASP A 79 -4.24 -9.32 -5.07
N GLY A 80 -4.77 -9.44 -3.85
CA GLY A 80 -5.40 -8.35 -3.13
C GLY A 80 -4.52 -7.88 -2.01
N LEU A 81 -4.33 -6.57 -1.94
CA LEU A 81 -3.59 -5.94 -0.86
C LEU A 81 -4.52 -5.00 -0.10
N ARG A 82 -4.34 -4.93 1.20
CA ARG A 82 -5.07 -4.00 2.05
C ARG A 82 -4.11 -3.18 2.87
N LEU A 83 -4.38 -1.89 2.91
CA LEU A 83 -3.59 -0.96 3.68
C LEU A 83 -4.40 -0.59 4.93
N PHE A 84 -3.78 -0.71 6.10
CA PHE A 84 -4.40 -0.33 7.36
C PHE A 84 -3.53 0.64 8.11
N THR A 85 -4.17 1.57 8.82
CA THR A 85 -3.47 2.38 9.81
C THR A 85 -3.34 1.56 11.08
N ALA A 86 -2.11 1.39 11.54
CA ALA A 86 -1.89 0.75 12.83
C ALA A 86 -2.41 1.70 13.92
N VAL A 87 -3.41 1.25 14.65
CA VAL A 87 -3.87 1.99 15.80
C VAL A 87 -2.87 1.73 16.90
N SER A 88 -2.11 2.75 17.26
CA SER A 88 -1.29 2.63 18.46
C SER A 88 -2.28 2.49 19.61
N GLY A 89 -2.29 1.35 20.23
CA GLY A 89 -3.25 1.02 21.27
C GLY A 89 -3.05 1.80 22.57
N GLY A 90 -2.44 2.92 22.42
CA GLY A 90 -2.27 3.80 23.58
C GLY A 90 -3.54 4.50 23.83
#